data_7b26afbe7c57cb00cb9b275c72919fe8
#
_entry.id   7b26afbe7c57cb00cb9b275c72919fe8
#
_cell.length_a   1.000
_cell.length_b   1.000
_cell.length_c   1.000
_cell.angle_alpha   90.00
_cell.angle_beta   90.00
_cell.angle_gamma   90.00
#
_symmetry.space_group_name_H-M   'P 1'
#
loop_
_entity.id
_entity.type
_entity.pdbx_description
1 polymer ?
#
loop_
_entity_poly.entity_id
_entity_poly.type
_entity_poly.pdbx_seq_one_letter_code
_entity_poly.pdbx_strand_id
1 'polypeptide(L)'
;VDFQATCKSAPEHDLAYFVTQSLKRDVRNAKDWVRFYHEELISEGVEYSLEDCRARYRECALYFLCYAVVICSALDLGNERGKLMAETLLGNSLESIKELEAFKLLETL
;
A
#
# COMPACT_ATOMS: atom_id res chain seq x y z
N VAL A 1 16.49 -10.86 -5.79
CA VAL A 1 15.07 -10.61 -5.53
C VAL A 1 14.57 -11.57 -4.46
N ASP A 2 13.85 -11.05 -3.50
CA ASP A 2 13.32 -11.82 -2.37
C ASP A 2 11.86 -12.23 -2.66
N PHE A 3 11.62 -13.54 -2.83
CA PHE A 3 10.32 -14.11 -3.13
C PHE A 3 9.67 -14.83 -1.93
N GLN A 4 10.22 -14.70 -0.71
CA GLN A 4 9.73 -15.44 0.46
C GLN A 4 8.27 -15.15 0.82
N ALA A 5 7.77 -13.96 0.47
CA ALA A 5 6.39 -13.53 0.71
C ALA A 5 5.47 -13.65 -0.54
N THR A 6 5.92 -14.36 -1.59
CA THR A 6 5.12 -14.54 -2.81
C THR A 6 3.83 -15.30 -2.50
N CYS A 7 2.69 -14.72 -2.87
CA CYS A 7 1.38 -15.31 -2.67
C CYS A 7 0.42 -14.93 -3.81
N LYS A 8 -0.71 -15.65 -3.89
CA LYS A 8 -1.81 -15.27 -4.78
C LYS A 8 -2.67 -14.22 -4.08
N SER A 9 -2.67 -13.01 -4.60
CA SER A 9 -3.38 -11.87 -4.03
C SER A 9 -3.99 -10.99 -5.12
N ALA A 10 -4.72 -9.95 -4.71
CA ALA A 10 -5.16 -8.91 -5.63
C ALA A 10 -3.95 -8.19 -6.22
N PRO A 11 -3.93 -7.88 -7.52
CA PRO A 11 -2.79 -7.23 -8.16
C PRO A 11 -2.51 -5.82 -7.61
N GLU A 12 -3.51 -5.16 -7.04
CA GLU A 12 -3.35 -3.87 -6.35
C GLU A 12 -2.49 -3.95 -5.09
N HIS A 13 -2.21 -5.15 -4.59
CA HIS A 13 -1.34 -5.36 -3.44
C HIS A 13 0.07 -4.83 -3.71
N ASP A 14 0.67 -5.20 -4.83
CA ASP A 14 2.00 -4.71 -5.19
C ASP A 14 2.01 -3.21 -5.49
N LEU A 15 0.96 -2.72 -6.17
CA LEU A 15 0.79 -1.29 -6.42
C LEU A 15 0.69 -0.50 -5.10
N ALA A 16 -0.12 -0.98 -4.16
CA ALA A 16 -0.28 -0.33 -2.86
C ALA A 16 1.04 -0.30 -2.09
N TYR A 17 1.77 -1.40 -2.06
CA TYR A 17 3.09 -1.45 -1.42
C TYR A 17 4.06 -0.43 -2.04
N PHE A 18 4.18 -0.43 -3.36
CA PHE A 18 5.07 0.49 -4.06
C PHE A 18 4.70 1.95 -3.80
N VAL A 19 3.43 2.32 -3.99
CA VAL A 19 2.99 3.72 -3.88
C VAL A 19 3.06 4.21 -2.43
N THR A 20 2.61 3.39 -1.46
CA THR A 20 2.55 3.84 -0.06
C THR A 20 3.89 3.78 0.66
N GLN A 21 4.77 2.84 0.31
CA GLN A 21 6.01 2.60 1.04
C GLN A 21 7.28 3.09 0.32
N SER A 22 7.27 3.11 -1.02
CA SER A 22 8.48 3.43 -1.79
C SER A 22 8.50 4.84 -2.36
N LEU A 23 7.34 5.48 -2.52
CA LEU A 23 7.26 6.83 -3.06
C LEU A 23 7.24 7.87 -1.95
N LYS A 24 8.04 8.94 -2.13
CA LYS A 24 7.91 10.13 -1.29
C LYS A 24 6.53 10.77 -1.49
N ARG A 25 6.05 11.48 -0.48
CA ARG A 25 4.72 12.09 -0.47
C ARG A 25 4.44 12.97 -1.67
N ASP A 26 5.38 13.82 -2.05
CA ASP A 26 5.26 14.71 -3.20
C ASP A 26 5.09 13.93 -4.51
N VAL A 27 5.86 12.86 -4.70
CA VAL A 27 5.76 11.97 -5.87
C VAL A 27 4.46 11.16 -5.83
N ARG A 28 4.09 10.65 -4.67
CA ARG A 28 2.84 9.88 -4.48
C ARG A 28 1.61 10.71 -4.85
N ASN A 29 1.59 11.99 -4.46
CA ASN A 29 0.46 12.89 -4.65
C ASN A 29 0.48 13.65 -5.99
N ALA A 30 1.58 13.57 -6.76
CA ALA A 30 1.71 14.24 -8.05
C ALA A 30 0.93 13.58 -9.18
N LYS A 31 0.49 12.33 -9.00
CA LYS A 31 -0.14 11.51 -10.03
C LYS A 31 -1.20 10.59 -9.42
N ASP A 32 -2.27 10.34 -10.17
CA ASP A 32 -3.25 9.29 -9.84
C ASP A 32 -2.71 7.91 -10.28
N TRP A 33 -1.94 7.28 -9.42
CA TRP A 33 -1.28 6.00 -9.68
C TRP A 33 -2.26 4.86 -9.92
N VAL A 34 -3.42 4.88 -9.27
CA VAL A 34 -4.45 3.85 -9.45
C VAL A 34 -5.07 3.95 -10.83
N ARG A 35 -5.37 5.16 -11.26
CA ARG A 35 -5.87 5.39 -12.63
C ARG A 35 -4.85 4.98 -13.68
N PHE A 36 -3.59 5.39 -13.50
CA PHE A 36 -2.51 5.01 -14.41
C PHE A 36 -2.39 3.49 -14.53
N TYR A 37 -2.36 2.79 -13.40
CA TYR A 37 -2.32 1.33 -13.37
C TYR A 37 -3.54 0.70 -14.07
N HIS A 38 -4.73 1.21 -13.81
CA HIS A 38 -5.97 0.75 -14.43
C HIS A 38 -5.95 0.94 -15.95
N GLU A 39 -5.50 2.11 -16.43
CA GLU A 39 -5.40 2.38 -17.87
C GLU A 39 -4.44 1.39 -18.56
N GLU A 40 -3.34 1.03 -17.93
CA GLU A 40 -2.42 -0.01 -18.44
C GLU A 40 -3.12 -1.38 -18.50
N LEU A 41 -3.86 -1.79 -17.47
CA LEU A 41 -4.61 -3.05 -17.49
C LEU A 41 -5.63 -3.09 -18.64
N ILE A 42 -6.38 -2.02 -18.86
CA ILE A 42 -7.36 -1.93 -19.95
C ILE A 42 -6.66 -2.01 -21.31
N SER A 43 -5.49 -1.36 -21.47
CA SER A 43 -4.71 -1.42 -22.70
C SER A 43 -4.24 -2.82 -23.04
N GLU A 44 -4.01 -3.66 -22.04
CA GLU A 44 -3.64 -5.09 -22.19
C GLU A 44 -4.87 -6.02 -22.32
N GLY A 45 -6.07 -5.46 -22.43
CA GLY A 45 -7.31 -6.21 -22.68
C GLY A 45 -7.96 -6.79 -21.42
N VAL A 46 -7.58 -6.32 -20.23
CA VAL A 46 -8.21 -6.74 -18.98
C VAL A 46 -9.50 -5.96 -18.77
N GLU A 47 -10.63 -6.65 -18.64
CA GLU A 47 -11.90 -6.05 -18.27
C GLU A 47 -11.97 -5.86 -16.76
N TYR A 48 -11.84 -4.63 -16.29
CA TYR A 48 -11.82 -4.29 -14.87
C TYR A 48 -12.29 -2.85 -14.65
N SER A 49 -13.20 -2.62 -13.70
CA SER A 49 -13.68 -1.27 -13.44
C SER A 49 -12.68 -0.45 -12.62
N LEU A 50 -12.60 0.85 -12.90
CA LEU A 50 -11.75 1.75 -12.10
C LEU A 50 -12.24 1.83 -10.66
N GLU A 51 -13.54 1.72 -10.42
CA GLU A 51 -14.13 1.73 -9.08
C GLU A 51 -13.66 0.53 -8.26
N ASP A 52 -13.73 -0.68 -8.83
CA ASP A 52 -13.22 -1.89 -8.18
C ASP A 52 -11.71 -1.82 -7.93
N CYS A 53 -10.95 -1.32 -8.90
CA CYS A 53 -9.52 -1.11 -8.76
C CYS A 53 -9.20 -0.17 -7.57
N ARG A 54 -9.94 0.94 -7.44
CA ARG A 54 -9.78 1.88 -6.31
C ARG A 54 -10.18 1.25 -4.98
N ALA A 55 -11.28 0.49 -4.95
CA ALA A 55 -11.73 -0.20 -3.74
C ALA A 55 -10.68 -1.21 -3.27
N ARG A 56 -10.17 -2.04 -4.17
CA ARG A 56 -9.10 -2.99 -3.88
C ARG A 56 -7.80 -2.34 -3.43
N TYR A 57 -7.41 -1.26 -4.09
CA TYR A 57 -6.22 -0.51 -3.70
C TYR A 57 -6.32 0.02 -2.25
N ARG A 58 -7.49 0.56 -1.85
CA ARG A 58 -7.73 1.03 -0.48
C ARG A 58 -7.69 -0.12 0.53
N GLU A 59 -8.27 -1.26 0.21
CA GLU A 59 -8.19 -2.48 1.04
C GLU A 59 -6.73 -2.92 1.22
N CYS A 60 -5.96 -2.95 0.14
CA CYS A 60 -4.54 -3.29 0.18
C CYS A 60 -3.71 -2.29 1.00
N ALA A 61 -3.99 -1.00 0.89
CA ALA A 61 -3.32 0.02 1.70
C ALA A 61 -3.59 -0.20 3.20
N LEU A 62 -4.83 -0.54 3.57
CA LEU A 62 -5.20 -0.86 4.96
C LEU A 62 -4.49 -2.13 5.45
N TYR A 63 -4.37 -3.15 4.60
CA TYR A 63 -3.60 -4.36 4.90
C TYR A 63 -2.15 -4.04 5.26
N PHE A 64 -1.50 -3.09 4.55
CA PHE A 64 -0.11 -2.72 4.83
C PHE A 64 0.10 -2.04 6.18
N LEU A 65 -0.91 -1.44 6.78
CA LEU A 65 -0.80 -1.01 8.18
C LEU A 65 -0.61 -2.21 9.10
N CYS A 66 -1.41 -3.26 8.93
CA CYS A 66 -1.26 -4.50 9.70
C CYS A 66 0.12 -5.14 9.47
N TYR A 67 0.54 -5.20 8.21
CA TYR A 67 1.86 -5.70 7.84
C TYR A 67 2.99 -4.89 8.49
N ALA A 68 2.90 -3.56 8.47
CA ALA A 68 3.88 -2.68 9.12
C ALA A 68 3.95 -2.92 10.62
N VAL A 69 2.82 -3.11 11.30
CA VAL A 69 2.78 -3.44 12.75
C VAL A 69 3.49 -4.77 13.02
N VAL A 70 3.21 -5.81 12.22
CA VAL A 70 3.84 -7.13 12.38
C VAL A 70 5.37 -7.05 12.18
N ILE A 71 5.81 -6.37 11.11
CA ILE A 71 7.24 -6.19 10.84
C ILE A 71 7.91 -5.41 11.97
N CYS A 72 7.32 -4.31 12.43
CA CYS A 72 7.88 -3.50 13.50
C CYS A 72 8.00 -4.26 14.83
N SER A 73 7.11 -5.22 15.08
CA SER A 73 7.18 -6.06 16.28
C SER A 73 8.41 -6.99 16.30
N ALA A 74 8.97 -7.29 15.13
CA ALA A 74 10.15 -8.16 14.97
C ALA A 74 11.46 -7.37 14.81
N LEU A 75 11.41 -6.03 14.73
CA LEU A 75 12.60 -5.20 14.58
C LEU A 75 13.30 -4.94 15.93
N ASP A 76 14.62 -4.86 15.89
CA ASP A 76 15.42 -4.38 17.03
C ASP A 76 15.31 -2.84 17.09
N LEU A 77 14.42 -2.36 17.95
CA LEU A 77 14.20 -0.92 18.17
C LEU A 77 15.31 -0.26 19.05
N GLY A 78 16.20 -1.05 19.60
CA GLY A 78 17.41 -0.54 20.30
C GLY A 78 18.51 -0.09 19.34
N ASN A 79 18.35 -0.37 18.04
CA ASN A 79 19.28 -0.01 17.00
C ASN A 79 18.67 1.09 16.12
N GLU A 80 19.45 2.11 15.81
CA GLU A 80 18.98 3.30 15.07
C GLU A 80 18.37 2.96 13.71
N ARG A 81 18.92 1.98 12.99
CA ARG A 81 18.40 1.55 11.71
C ARG A 81 17.04 0.86 11.83
N GLY A 82 16.89 -0.02 12.82
CA GLY A 82 15.61 -0.68 13.10
C GLY A 82 14.52 0.31 13.52
N LYS A 83 14.88 1.28 14.36
CA LYS A 83 14.00 2.36 14.77
C LYS A 83 13.55 3.21 13.58
N LEU A 84 14.48 3.67 12.74
CA LEU A 84 14.18 4.45 11.55
C LEU A 84 13.28 3.68 10.57
N MET A 85 13.53 2.39 10.38
CA MET A 85 12.70 1.53 9.53
C MET A 85 11.26 1.43 10.07
N ALA A 86 11.09 1.23 11.38
CA ALA A 86 9.77 1.17 12.00
C ALA A 86 9.01 2.51 11.86
N GLU A 87 9.66 3.62 12.14
CA GLU A 87 9.07 4.96 11.99
C GLU A 87 8.65 5.23 10.53
N THR A 88 9.47 4.82 9.56
CA THR A 88 9.18 5.00 8.13
C THR A 88 8.00 4.14 7.69
N LEU A 89 7.98 2.84 8.01
CA LEU A 89 6.91 1.92 7.63
C LEU A 89 5.56 2.34 8.23
N LEU A 90 5.52 2.62 9.53
CA LEU A 90 4.30 3.04 10.22
C LEU A 90 3.84 4.42 9.77
N GLY A 91 4.77 5.37 9.64
CA GLY A 91 4.47 6.73 9.19
C GLY A 91 3.86 6.75 7.79
N ASN A 92 4.48 6.06 6.84
CA ASN A 92 3.98 5.96 5.46
C ASN A 92 2.62 5.28 5.39
N SER A 93 2.42 4.20 6.14
CA SER A 93 1.14 3.49 6.19
C SER A 93 0.02 4.37 6.75
N LEU A 94 0.25 5.03 7.88
CA LEU A 94 -0.75 5.90 8.51
C LEU A 94 -1.09 7.12 7.66
N GLU A 95 -0.10 7.75 7.05
CA GLU A 95 -0.31 8.89 6.17
C GLU A 95 -1.14 8.50 4.94
N SER A 96 -0.79 7.39 4.28
CA SER A 96 -1.51 6.89 3.11
C SER A 96 -2.95 6.51 3.44
N ILE A 97 -3.19 5.87 4.58
CA ILE A 97 -4.55 5.50 5.02
C ILE A 97 -5.40 6.75 5.29
N LYS A 98 -4.82 7.80 5.87
CA LYS A 98 -5.52 9.08 6.04
C LYS A 98 -5.88 9.72 4.71
N GLU A 99 -4.93 9.81 3.77
CA GLU A 99 -5.14 10.38 2.44
C GLU A 99 -6.21 9.63 1.64
N LEU A 100 -6.25 8.30 1.78
CA LEU A 100 -7.22 7.42 1.11
C LEU A 100 -8.55 7.29 1.88
N GLU A 101 -8.66 7.84 3.07
CA GLU A 101 -9.79 7.63 3.98
C GLU A 101 -10.10 6.13 4.20
N ALA A 102 -9.06 5.29 4.18
CA ALA A 102 -9.23 3.84 4.15
C ALA A 102 -9.81 3.28 5.47
N PHE A 103 -9.71 4.00 6.58
CA PHE A 103 -10.36 3.60 7.84
C PHE A 103 -11.89 3.52 7.72
N LYS A 104 -12.51 4.25 6.81
CA LYS A 104 -13.96 4.15 6.54
C LYS A 104 -14.40 2.75 6.10
N LEU A 105 -13.48 1.95 5.55
CA LEU A 105 -13.77 0.55 5.20
C LEU A 105 -14.10 -0.30 6.43
N LEU A 106 -13.55 0.03 7.59
CA LEU A 106 -13.81 -0.70 8.85
C LEU A 106 -15.23 -0.46 9.37
N GLU A 107 -15.86 0.65 9.00
CA GLU A 107 -17.23 0.99 9.39
C GLU A 107 -18.27 0.11 8.67
N THR A 108 -17.87 -0.57 7.60
CA THR A 108 -18.75 -1.42 6.78
C THR A 108 -18.65 -2.92 7.11
N LEU A 109 -17.80 -3.27 8.06
CA LEU A 109 -17.58 -4.67 8.47
C LEU A 109 -18.71 -5.22 9.35
#